data_a7f2a9e54c4017300e005a7ae6952f31
#
_entry.id   a7f2a9e54c4017300e005a7ae6952f31
#
_cell.length_a   1.000
_cell.length_b   1.000
_cell.length_c   1.000
_cell.angle_alpha   90.00
_cell.angle_beta   90.00
_cell.angle_gamma   90.00
#
_symmetry.space_group_name_H-M   'P 1'
#
loop_
_entity.id
_entity.type
_entity.pdbx_description
1 polymer ?
#
loop_
_entity_poly.entity_id
_entity_poly.type
_entity_poly.pdbx_seq_one_letter_code
_entity_poly.pdbx_strand_id
1 'polypeptide(L)'
;MKFKKLVSVTLAAVLALGVVGCGGGSDEAESSAASDANVTQIEAENPWEATVKGDGSLDRVKEAGVIKAGLDDSYPPMGYHDAETDEIIGFDVDMANAIGEKLGVEFEFVPADWNAIIASLQTGKFDTIISGMNMWDSRVEEVNYVPYGVADQYILVLNENVEDGMDDIEYYKDKVIGTQLGSTAAKDLQAAGFVEGENLTLYKTFPEITVDLDNGRIDALAIDSFGSVELLESGKYTHVGDVPSSEGKQANQIGIALSKEDGDLQLAIQKAVDELLVDGTMKEISMKWIGMDITESLVPDAQARLDANAYGE
;
A
#
# COMPACT_ATOMS: atom_id res chain seq x y z
N MET A 1 12.62 26.25 -43.01
CA MET A 1 12.01 25.19 -43.84
C MET A 1 11.13 24.34 -42.93
N LYS A 2 9.80 24.40 -43.16
CA LYS A 2 8.78 23.70 -42.38
C LYS A 2 8.54 22.32 -43.00
N PHE A 3 8.61 21.25 -42.22
CA PHE A 3 8.07 19.96 -42.61
C PHE A 3 6.92 19.57 -41.64
N LYS A 4 5.71 19.62 -42.21
CA LYS A 4 4.50 19.04 -41.62
C LYS A 4 4.51 17.54 -41.90
N LYS A 5 4.33 16.68 -40.85
CA LYS A 5 3.99 15.28 -41.04
C LYS A 5 2.48 15.11 -40.81
N LEU A 6 1.81 14.64 -41.84
CA LEU A 6 0.43 14.14 -41.82
C LEU A 6 0.39 12.79 -41.07
N VAL A 7 -0.58 12.64 -40.17
CA VAL A 7 -0.99 11.36 -39.61
C VAL A 7 -2.26 10.94 -40.34
N SER A 8 -2.21 9.82 -41.05
CA SER A 8 -3.36 9.19 -41.69
C SER A 8 -4.07 8.27 -40.70
N VAL A 9 -5.35 8.55 -40.47
CA VAL A 9 -6.28 7.67 -39.76
C VAL A 9 -6.89 6.70 -40.76
N THR A 10 -6.67 5.40 -40.55
CA THR A 10 -7.32 4.33 -41.36
C THR A 10 -8.47 3.75 -40.59
N LEU A 11 -9.68 4.01 -41.02
CA LEU A 11 -10.92 3.46 -40.49
C LEU A 11 -11.17 2.10 -41.21
N ALA A 12 -11.16 1.00 -40.44
CA ALA A 12 -11.53 -0.32 -40.96
C ALA A 12 -12.95 -0.67 -40.49
N ALA A 13 -13.88 -0.67 -41.43
CA ALA A 13 -15.24 -1.18 -41.25
C ALA A 13 -15.25 -2.69 -41.49
N VAL A 14 -15.76 -3.48 -40.53
CA VAL A 14 -16.02 -4.91 -40.72
C VAL A 14 -17.53 -5.13 -40.86
N LEU A 15 -17.93 -5.61 -42.04
CA LEU A 15 -19.29 -6.06 -42.35
C LEU A 15 -19.53 -7.45 -41.75
N ALA A 16 -20.64 -7.62 -41.04
CA ALA A 16 -21.20 -8.91 -40.64
C ALA A 16 -22.01 -9.50 -41.77
N LEU A 17 -21.75 -10.75 -42.14
CA LEU A 17 -22.60 -11.58 -42.98
C LEU A 17 -23.07 -12.78 -42.17
N GLY A 18 -24.39 -12.85 -41.97
CA GLY A 18 -25.04 -13.98 -41.33
C GLY A 18 -25.17 -15.19 -42.27
N VAL A 19 -25.11 -16.38 -41.68
CA VAL A 19 -25.57 -17.63 -42.33
C VAL A 19 -26.51 -18.33 -41.37
N VAL A 20 -27.72 -18.52 -41.82
CA VAL A 20 -28.78 -19.36 -41.23
C VAL A 20 -28.52 -20.79 -41.65
N GLY A 21 -28.52 -21.73 -40.70
CA GLY A 21 -28.52 -23.18 -40.95
C GLY A 21 -29.33 -23.90 -39.88
N CYS A 22 -30.50 -24.44 -40.30
CA CYS A 22 -31.39 -25.27 -39.52
C CYS A 22 -30.88 -26.71 -39.42
N GLY A 23 -31.10 -27.38 -38.26
CA GLY A 23 -31.04 -28.84 -38.21
C GLY A 23 -30.90 -29.44 -36.81
N GLY A 24 -31.98 -29.94 -36.28
CA GLY A 24 -32.40 -30.59 -35.08
C GLY A 24 -31.49 -31.63 -34.40
N GLY A 25 -31.77 -31.86 -33.11
CA GLY A 25 -31.37 -33.03 -32.32
C GLY A 25 -31.17 -32.68 -30.84
N SER A 26 -32.12 -33.13 -30.05
CA SER A 26 -32.21 -33.13 -28.61
C SER A 26 -30.97 -33.66 -27.89
N ASP A 27 -30.52 -32.97 -26.83
CA ASP A 27 -30.23 -33.59 -25.52
C ASP A 27 -30.07 -32.47 -24.47
N GLU A 28 -30.84 -32.57 -23.41
CA GLU A 28 -30.88 -31.69 -22.26
C GLU A 28 -29.56 -31.85 -21.44
N ALA A 29 -28.79 -30.78 -21.35
CA ALA A 29 -27.82 -30.59 -20.28
C ALA A 29 -28.12 -29.25 -19.63
N GLU A 30 -28.66 -29.27 -18.42
CA GLU A 30 -28.81 -28.12 -17.56
C GLU A 30 -27.41 -27.50 -17.32
N SER A 31 -27.12 -26.45 -18.07
CA SER A 31 -26.03 -25.54 -17.77
C SER A 31 -26.59 -24.49 -16.78
N SER A 32 -26.16 -24.57 -15.53
CA SER A 32 -26.37 -23.53 -14.54
C SER A 32 -25.93 -22.19 -15.14
N ALA A 33 -26.90 -21.33 -15.43
CA ALA A 33 -26.64 -19.94 -15.77
C ALA A 33 -26.01 -19.28 -14.55
N ALA A 34 -24.69 -19.05 -14.63
CA ALA A 34 -24.06 -18.03 -13.81
C ALA A 34 -24.80 -16.72 -14.10
N SER A 35 -25.38 -16.12 -13.08
CA SER A 35 -25.95 -14.78 -13.16
C SER A 35 -24.87 -13.84 -13.70
N ASP A 36 -25.11 -13.23 -14.86
CA ASP A 36 -24.34 -12.07 -15.29
C ASP A 36 -24.59 -10.98 -14.25
N ALA A 37 -23.76 -10.97 -13.20
CA ALA A 37 -23.67 -9.86 -12.28
C ALA A 37 -23.32 -8.64 -13.14
N ASN A 38 -24.10 -7.59 -12.99
CA ASN A 38 -23.94 -6.36 -13.76
C ASN A 38 -22.70 -5.61 -13.23
N VAL A 39 -21.52 -6.12 -13.59
CA VAL A 39 -20.22 -5.57 -13.17
C VAL A 39 -20.05 -4.23 -13.87
N THR A 40 -20.03 -3.16 -13.08
CA THR A 40 -19.82 -1.79 -13.58
C THR A 40 -18.45 -1.30 -13.15
N GLN A 41 -17.63 -0.94 -14.11
CA GLN A 41 -16.36 -0.28 -13.85
C GLN A 41 -16.60 1.21 -13.54
N ILE A 42 -16.03 1.70 -12.44
CA ILE A 42 -16.06 3.10 -12.06
C ILE A 42 -14.73 3.70 -12.52
N GLU A 43 -14.83 4.71 -13.40
CA GLU A 43 -13.69 5.53 -13.77
C GLU A 43 -13.55 6.64 -12.73
N ALA A 44 -12.44 6.65 -12.01
CA ALA A 44 -12.06 7.70 -11.07
C ALA A 44 -11.08 8.68 -11.73
N GLU A 45 -11.05 9.93 -11.27
CA GLU A 45 -10.05 10.92 -11.71
C GLU A 45 -8.63 10.51 -11.29
N ASN A 46 -8.52 9.71 -10.22
CA ASN A 46 -7.29 9.15 -9.70
C ASN A 46 -7.26 7.64 -10.02
N PRO A 47 -6.22 7.11 -10.69
CA PRO A 47 -6.12 5.70 -11.03
C PRO A 47 -6.11 4.74 -9.82
N TRP A 48 -5.79 5.24 -8.64
CA TRP A 48 -5.86 4.46 -7.38
C TRP A 48 -7.31 4.16 -6.93
N GLU A 49 -8.25 5.00 -7.37
CA GLU A 49 -9.66 4.90 -7.02
C GLU A 49 -10.48 4.09 -8.04
N ALA A 50 -9.85 3.69 -9.17
CA ALA A 50 -10.50 2.88 -10.18
C ALA A 50 -10.80 1.48 -9.62
N THR A 51 -12.07 1.10 -9.64
CA THR A 51 -12.51 -0.19 -9.10
C THR A 51 -13.64 -0.80 -9.93
N VAL A 52 -13.90 -2.09 -9.69
CA VAL A 52 -14.98 -2.86 -10.30
C VAL A 52 -16.07 -3.03 -9.25
N LYS A 53 -17.34 -2.93 -9.64
CA LYS A 53 -18.49 -3.14 -8.76
C LYS A 53 -19.28 -4.39 -9.14
N GLY A 54 -19.95 -4.97 -8.12
CA GLY A 54 -20.81 -6.13 -8.29
C GLY A 54 -20.02 -7.43 -8.42
N ASP A 55 -18.78 -7.46 -7.90
CA ASP A 55 -17.91 -8.64 -7.92
C ASP A 55 -18.19 -9.62 -6.76
N GLY A 56 -18.98 -9.19 -5.74
CA GLY A 56 -19.37 -9.98 -4.58
C GLY A 56 -18.27 -10.19 -3.55
N SER A 57 -17.13 -9.49 -3.65
CA SER A 57 -16.02 -9.61 -2.70
C SER A 57 -16.41 -9.19 -1.28
N LEU A 58 -17.24 -8.15 -1.15
CA LEU A 58 -17.78 -7.71 0.14
C LEU A 58 -18.71 -8.77 0.76
N ASP A 59 -19.59 -9.37 -0.04
CA ASP A 59 -20.51 -10.42 0.44
C ASP A 59 -19.71 -11.64 0.92
N ARG A 60 -18.67 -12.04 0.19
CA ARG A 60 -17.76 -13.13 0.57
C ARG A 60 -17.19 -12.96 1.98
N VAL A 61 -16.63 -11.78 2.30
CA VAL A 61 -16.04 -11.53 3.64
C VAL A 61 -17.10 -11.35 4.71
N LYS A 62 -18.26 -10.79 4.40
CA LYS A 62 -19.40 -10.69 5.33
C LYS A 62 -19.98 -12.07 5.67
N GLU A 63 -20.11 -12.96 4.71
CA GLU A 63 -20.54 -14.34 4.97
C GLU A 63 -19.51 -15.12 5.80
N ALA A 64 -18.22 -14.89 5.58
CA ALA A 64 -17.14 -15.46 6.37
C ALA A 64 -17.06 -14.86 7.78
N GLY A 65 -17.52 -13.62 7.97
CA GLY A 65 -17.39 -12.86 9.22
C GLY A 65 -15.98 -12.36 9.50
N VAL A 66 -15.04 -12.51 8.56
CA VAL A 66 -13.62 -12.19 8.74
C VAL A 66 -13.00 -11.66 7.45
N ILE A 67 -12.10 -10.67 7.59
CA ILE A 67 -11.17 -10.21 6.55
C ILE A 67 -9.76 -10.62 6.98
N LYS A 68 -9.03 -11.31 6.11
CA LYS A 68 -7.63 -11.63 6.35
C LYS A 68 -6.75 -10.49 5.86
N ALA A 69 -5.89 -9.97 6.74
CA ALA A 69 -4.94 -8.92 6.45
C ALA A 69 -3.50 -9.44 6.52
N GLY A 70 -2.78 -9.39 5.41
CA GLY A 70 -1.33 -9.64 5.36
C GLY A 70 -0.54 -8.46 5.89
N LEU A 71 0.47 -8.70 6.72
CA LEU A 71 1.37 -7.66 7.23
C LEU A 71 2.78 -8.21 7.48
N ASP A 72 3.76 -7.31 7.51
CA ASP A 72 5.08 -7.56 8.10
C ASP A 72 4.97 -7.38 9.62
N ASP A 73 5.08 -8.48 10.37
CA ASP A 73 4.93 -8.53 11.81
C ASP A 73 6.21 -8.16 12.59
N SER A 74 7.17 -7.56 11.90
CA SER A 74 8.43 -7.06 12.44
C SER A 74 8.64 -5.56 12.23
N TYR A 75 7.55 -4.80 12.03
CA TYR A 75 7.60 -3.40 11.64
C TYR A 75 6.89 -2.45 12.64
N PRO A 76 7.46 -2.21 13.83
CA PRO A 76 6.92 -1.23 14.77
C PRO A 76 7.02 0.20 14.20
N PRO A 77 6.07 1.11 14.52
CA PRO A 77 4.88 0.88 15.33
C PRO A 77 3.66 0.43 14.53
N MET A 78 3.81 0.04 13.25
CA MET A 78 2.70 -0.29 12.34
C MET A 78 2.09 -1.67 12.65
N GLY A 79 2.93 -2.73 12.66
CA GLY A 79 2.52 -4.09 12.99
C GLY A 79 3.69 -4.89 13.56
N TYR A 80 3.58 -5.37 14.80
CA TYR A 80 4.65 -6.12 15.44
C TYR A 80 4.12 -6.94 16.63
N HIS A 81 4.93 -7.89 17.10
CA HIS A 81 4.58 -8.71 18.28
C HIS A 81 4.84 -7.95 19.57
N ASP A 82 3.82 -7.87 20.41
CA ASP A 82 3.97 -7.43 21.80
C ASP A 82 4.88 -8.39 22.57
N ALA A 83 5.87 -7.83 23.27
CA ALA A 83 6.91 -8.63 23.93
C ALA A 83 6.40 -9.47 25.13
N GLU A 84 5.23 -9.14 25.70
CA GLU A 84 4.67 -9.82 26.86
C GLU A 84 3.60 -10.85 26.46
N THR A 85 2.76 -10.51 25.46
CA THR A 85 1.60 -11.32 25.09
C THR A 85 1.81 -12.14 23.81
N ASP A 86 2.84 -11.79 23.01
CA ASP A 86 3.08 -12.33 21.66
C ASP A 86 1.94 -12.06 20.66
N GLU A 87 1.01 -11.18 21.01
CA GLU A 87 -0.05 -10.72 20.11
C GLU A 87 0.48 -9.68 19.11
N ILE A 88 -0.06 -9.68 17.89
CA ILE A 88 0.27 -8.65 16.90
C ILE A 88 -0.49 -7.38 17.27
N ILE A 89 0.24 -6.29 17.46
CA ILE A 89 -0.26 -4.97 17.84
C ILE A 89 0.32 -3.90 16.92
N GLY A 90 -0.21 -2.70 16.97
CA GLY A 90 0.31 -1.54 16.24
C GLY A 90 -0.77 -0.66 15.63
N PHE A 91 -0.33 0.38 14.92
CA PHE A 91 -1.21 1.32 14.23
C PHE A 91 -2.14 0.62 13.24
N ASP A 92 -1.58 -0.22 12.37
CA ASP A 92 -2.33 -0.95 11.33
C ASP A 92 -3.35 -1.92 11.93
N VAL A 93 -3.02 -2.51 13.08
CA VAL A 93 -3.92 -3.43 13.80
C VAL A 93 -5.10 -2.67 14.40
N ASP A 94 -4.87 -1.57 15.10
CA ASP A 94 -5.95 -0.75 15.68
C ASP A 94 -6.84 -0.17 14.57
N MET A 95 -6.25 0.32 13.47
CA MET A 95 -6.99 0.81 12.31
C MET A 95 -7.87 -0.28 11.69
N ALA A 96 -7.30 -1.47 11.44
CA ALA A 96 -8.05 -2.59 10.87
C ALA A 96 -9.22 -3.00 11.76
N ASN A 97 -9.02 -3.05 13.08
CA ASN A 97 -10.09 -3.35 14.02
C ASN A 97 -11.21 -2.30 13.97
N ALA A 98 -10.87 -0.99 13.90
CA ALA A 98 -11.86 0.08 13.75
C ALA A 98 -12.62 -0.02 12.41
N ILE A 99 -11.96 -0.39 11.32
CA ILE A 99 -12.61 -0.68 10.03
C ILE A 99 -13.55 -1.88 10.18
N GLY A 100 -13.11 -2.95 10.85
CA GLY A 100 -13.91 -4.15 11.10
C GLY A 100 -15.20 -3.86 11.88
N GLU A 101 -15.13 -3.00 12.90
CA GLU A 101 -16.31 -2.53 13.64
C GLU A 101 -17.32 -1.82 12.73
N LYS A 102 -16.86 -0.95 11.81
CA LYS A 102 -17.72 -0.27 10.82
C LYS A 102 -18.36 -1.25 9.83
N LEU A 103 -17.64 -2.27 9.41
CA LEU A 103 -18.11 -3.27 8.43
C LEU A 103 -18.91 -4.41 9.07
N GLY A 104 -18.81 -4.62 10.39
CA GLY A 104 -19.41 -5.74 11.11
C GLY A 104 -18.71 -7.08 10.87
N VAL A 105 -17.39 -7.07 10.71
CA VAL A 105 -16.52 -8.24 10.52
C VAL A 105 -15.28 -8.14 11.43
N GLU A 106 -14.59 -9.26 11.64
CA GLU A 106 -13.32 -9.27 12.36
C GLU A 106 -12.14 -9.23 11.37
N PHE A 107 -10.96 -8.80 11.83
CA PHE A 107 -9.71 -8.94 11.08
C PHE A 107 -8.85 -10.07 11.65
N GLU A 108 -8.36 -10.95 10.76
CA GLU A 108 -7.34 -11.95 11.05
C GLU A 108 -6.01 -11.50 10.45
N PHE A 109 -4.99 -11.27 11.28
CA PHE A 109 -3.68 -10.83 10.81
C PHE A 109 -2.82 -12.03 10.42
N VAL A 110 -2.27 -12.00 9.20
CA VAL A 110 -1.48 -13.08 8.60
C VAL A 110 -0.06 -12.59 8.34
N PRO A 111 0.92 -12.99 9.16
CA PRO A 111 2.33 -12.63 8.92
C PRO A 111 2.82 -13.04 7.53
N ALA A 112 3.56 -12.14 6.89
CA ALA A 112 4.12 -12.37 5.57
C ALA A 112 5.44 -11.63 5.35
N ASP A 113 6.35 -12.25 4.59
CA ASP A 113 7.58 -11.59 4.16
C ASP A 113 7.24 -10.39 3.25
N TRP A 114 7.75 -9.22 3.59
CA TRP A 114 7.46 -7.97 2.87
C TRP A 114 7.68 -8.05 1.37
N ASN A 115 8.84 -8.57 0.94
CA ASN A 115 9.19 -8.69 -0.48
C ASN A 115 8.32 -9.66 -1.28
N ALA A 116 7.49 -10.49 -0.62
CA ALA A 116 6.59 -11.45 -1.24
C ALA A 116 5.10 -11.13 -0.96
N ILE A 117 4.79 -10.02 -0.29
CA ILE A 117 3.47 -9.77 0.27
C ILE A 117 2.42 -9.55 -0.84
N ILE A 118 2.74 -8.79 -1.91
CA ILE A 118 1.83 -8.58 -3.05
C ILE A 118 1.55 -9.91 -3.77
N ALA A 119 2.57 -10.72 -4.03
CA ALA A 119 2.38 -12.04 -4.65
C ALA A 119 1.51 -12.96 -3.78
N SER A 120 1.62 -12.84 -2.45
CA SER A 120 0.77 -13.58 -1.50
C SER A 120 -0.70 -13.13 -1.57
N LEU A 121 -0.96 -11.82 -1.70
CA LEU A 121 -2.30 -11.28 -1.95
C LEU A 121 -2.88 -11.83 -3.26
N GLN A 122 -2.13 -11.75 -4.36
CA GLN A 122 -2.55 -12.22 -5.69
C GLN A 122 -2.86 -13.72 -5.72
N THR A 123 -2.28 -14.52 -4.83
CA THR A 123 -2.58 -15.94 -4.69
C THR A 123 -3.70 -16.24 -3.70
N GLY A 124 -4.33 -15.22 -3.11
CA GLY A 124 -5.46 -15.36 -2.19
C GLY A 124 -5.09 -15.87 -0.80
N LYS A 125 -3.83 -15.67 -0.35
CA LYS A 125 -3.41 -16.03 1.01
C LYS A 125 -4.14 -15.18 2.06
N PHE A 126 -4.47 -13.94 1.71
CA PHE A 126 -5.25 -12.99 2.49
C PHE A 126 -6.05 -12.08 1.55
N ASP A 127 -7.02 -11.34 2.10
CA ASP A 127 -7.94 -10.49 1.34
C ASP A 127 -7.37 -9.07 1.13
N THR A 128 -6.53 -8.60 2.06
CA THR A 128 -5.94 -7.25 2.04
C THR A 128 -4.50 -7.29 2.51
N ILE A 129 -3.72 -6.24 2.19
CA ILE A 129 -2.46 -5.95 2.84
C ILE A 129 -2.64 -4.66 3.65
N ILE A 130 -2.32 -4.72 4.95
CA ILE A 130 -2.30 -3.57 5.85
C ILE A 130 -0.95 -3.58 6.57
N SER A 131 0.02 -2.81 6.06
CA SER A 131 1.42 -2.88 6.52
C SER A 131 2.25 -1.66 6.07
N GLY A 132 1.74 -0.44 6.30
CA GLY A 132 2.46 0.79 5.95
C GLY A 132 2.84 0.90 4.46
N MET A 133 2.07 0.32 3.55
CA MET A 133 2.46 0.18 2.15
C MET A 133 2.29 1.47 1.35
N ASN A 134 3.41 2.04 0.86
CA ASN A 134 3.37 3.19 -0.03
C ASN A 134 2.74 2.85 -1.39
N MET A 135 2.04 3.85 -1.94
CA MET A 135 1.30 3.78 -3.20
C MET A 135 2.17 4.28 -4.36
N TRP A 136 2.92 3.38 -5.02
CA TRP A 136 3.73 3.74 -6.21
C TRP A 136 3.01 3.39 -7.50
N ASP A 137 3.35 4.07 -8.59
CA ASP A 137 2.79 3.81 -9.92
C ASP A 137 2.91 2.34 -10.33
N SER A 138 4.06 1.70 -10.09
CA SER A 138 4.23 0.28 -10.43
C SER A 138 3.39 -0.67 -9.57
N ARG A 139 3.17 -0.36 -8.29
CA ARG A 139 2.30 -1.18 -7.42
C ARG A 139 0.83 -1.03 -7.75
N VAL A 140 0.38 0.16 -8.17
CA VAL A 140 -1.02 0.36 -8.59
C VAL A 140 -1.39 -0.35 -9.87
N GLU A 141 -0.41 -0.76 -10.67
CA GLU A 141 -0.67 -1.68 -11.78
C GLU A 141 -1.06 -3.08 -11.28
N GLU A 142 -0.57 -3.47 -10.10
CA GLU A 142 -0.74 -4.81 -9.53
C GLU A 142 -1.92 -4.93 -8.55
N VAL A 143 -2.19 -3.87 -7.76
CA VAL A 143 -3.20 -3.87 -6.70
C VAL A 143 -4.00 -2.57 -6.69
N ASN A 144 -5.18 -2.60 -6.09
CA ASN A 144 -5.95 -1.41 -5.73
C ASN A 144 -5.55 -0.93 -4.33
N TYR A 145 -5.84 0.35 -4.03
CA TYR A 145 -5.49 0.94 -2.74
C TYR A 145 -6.66 1.69 -2.11
N VAL A 146 -6.64 1.72 -0.77
CA VAL A 146 -7.40 2.66 0.06
C VAL A 146 -6.40 3.47 0.87
N PRO A 147 -6.17 4.77 0.56
CA PRO A 147 -5.19 5.59 1.27
C PRO A 147 -5.65 5.85 2.70
N TYR A 148 -4.70 5.79 3.66
CA TYR A 148 -4.99 6.03 5.07
C TYR A 148 -3.96 6.91 5.81
N GLY A 149 -2.83 7.24 5.19
CA GLY A 149 -1.80 8.08 5.80
C GLY A 149 -0.73 8.54 4.82
N VAL A 150 0.26 9.24 5.34
CA VAL A 150 1.44 9.69 4.59
C VAL A 150 2.73 9.34 5.33
N ALA A 151 3.81 9.07 4.59
CA ALA A 151 5.13 8.78 5.12
C ALA A 151 6.22 9.32 4.20
N ASP A 152 7.19 10.05 4.77
CA ASP A 152 8.43 10.40 4.10
C ASP A 152 9.47 9.31 4.34
N GLN A 153 10.55 9.29 3.55
CA GLN A 153 11.63 8.33 3.69
C GLN A 153 12.82 9.01 4.37
N TYR A 154 13.11 8.67 5.62
CA TYR A 154 14.16 9.27 6.45
C TYR A 154 15.48 8.52 6.34
N ILE A 155 16.58 9.26 6.47
CA ILE A 155 17.92 8.73 6.68
C ILE A 155 18.28 8.91 8.14
N LEU A 156 18.56 7.82 8.84
CA LEU A 156 18.98 7.80 10.24
C LEU A 156 20.43 7.36 10.36
N VAL A 157 21.15 8.00 11.28
CA VAL A 157 22.52 7.63 11.67
C VAL A 157 22.63 7.55 13.20
N LEU A 158 23.69 6.92 13.71
CA LEU A 158 24.02 7.00 15.13
C LEU A 158 24.39 8.44 15.50
N ASN A 159 23.94 8.92 16.67
CA ASN A 159 24.20 10.28 17.14
C ASN A 159 25.68 10.67 17.14
N GLU A 160 26.54 9.71 17.44
CA GLU A 160 27.99 9.90 17.48
C GLU A 160 28.65 10.09 16.10
N ASN A 161 27.92 9.73 15.04
CA ASN A 161 28.39 9.79 13.65
C ASN A 161 27.80 10.98 12.87
N VAL A 162 27.06 11.88 13.53
CA VAL A 162 26.45 13.03 12.85
C VAL A 162 27.54 13.99 12.36
N GLU A 163 27.54 14.32 11.08
CA GLU A 163 28.47 15.22 10.41
C GLU A 163 27.74 16.26 9.54
N ASP A 164 28.41 17.32 9.14
CA ASP A 164 27.89 18.34 8.24
C ASP A 164 27.68 17.76 6.82
N GLY A 165 26.57 18.13 6.19
CA GLY A 165 26.25 17.72 4.80
C GLY A 165 25.50 16.38 4.68
N MET A 166 25.15 15.74 5.79
CA MET A 166 24.38 14.49 5.81
C MET A 166 22.92 14.63 5.34
N ASP A 167 22.44 15.87 5.16
CA ASP A 167 21.13 16.17 4.57
C ASP A 167 21.10 16.03 3.04
N ASP A 168 22.28 15.91 2.40
CA ASP A 168 22.41 15.66 0.97
C ASP A 168 22.66 14.18 0.69
N ILE A 169 21.80 13.54 -0.13
CA ILE A 169 21.95 12.14 -0.53
C ILE A 169 23.30 11.84 -1.20
N GLU A 170 23.94 12.83 -1.83
CA GLU A 170 25.26 12.68 -2.45
C GLU A 170 26.38 12.43 -1.43
N TYR A 171 26.19 12.85 -0.15
CA TYR A 171 27.10 12.53 0.94
C TYR A 171 27.31 11.02 1.13
N TYR A 172 26.29 10.22 0.79
CA TYR A 172 26.27 8.77 1.01
C TYR A 172 26.79 7.95 -0.16
N LYS A 173 27.27 8.56 -1.24
CA LYS A 173 27.73 7.82 -2.44
C LYS A 173 28.94 6.90 -2.20
N ASP A 174 29.76 7.22 -1.20
CA ASP A 174 30.90 6.43 -0.74
C ASP A 174 30.68 5.76 0.64
N LYS A 175 29.43 5.74 1.10
CA LYS A 175 28.95 5.14 2.35
C LYS A 175 28.02 3.99 2.04
N VAL A 176 27.70 3.18 3.05
CA VAL A 176 26.75 2.08 2.92
C VAL A 176 25.44 2.43 3.63
N ILE A 177 24.36 2.52 2.88
CA ILE A 177 23.00 2.65 3.44
C ILE A 177 22.35 1.27 3.50
N GLY A 178 21.73 0.93 4.65
CA GLY A 178 20.89 -0.23 4.80
C GLY A 178 19.41 0.13 4.72
N THR A 179 18.60 -0.71 4.07
CA THR A 179 17.14 -0.60 4.07
C THR A 179 16.49 -1.96 3.81
N GLN A 180 15.15 -2.04 3.95
CA GLN A 180 14.43 -3.29 3.71
C GLN A 180 14.28 -3.58 2.21
N LEU A 181 14.50 -4.83 1.82
CA LEU A 181 14.31 -5.32 0.46
C LEU A 181 12.86 -5.11 -0.01
N GLY A 182 12.67 -4.47 -1.17
CA GLY A 182 11.35 -4.19 -1.74
C GLY A 182 10.62 -3.01 -1.09
N SER A 183 11.29 -2.26 -0.19
CA SER A 183 10.74 -1.02 0.41
C SER A 183 10.79 0.15 -0.57
N THR A 184 10.10 1.24 -0.22
CA THR A 184 10.15 2.52 -0.94
C THR A 184 11.57 3.09 -0.92
N ALA A 185 12.21 3.10 0.25
CA ALA A 185 13.57 3.57 0.38
C ALA A 185 14.55 2.78 -0.51
N ALA A 186 14.41 1.45 -0.62
CA ALA A 186 15.25 0.65 -1.52
C ALA A 186 15.10 1.08 -2.98
N LYS A 187 13.86 1.28 -3.45
CA LYS A 187 13.56 1.73 -4.82
C LYS A 187 14.13 3.12 -5.09
N ASP A 188 13.89 4.06 -4.18
CA ASP A 188 14.32 5.44 -4.33
C ASP A 188 15.84 5.57 -4.29
N LEU A 189 16.53 4.84 -3.40
CA LEU A 189 17.99 4.77 -3.37
C LEU A 189 18.56 4.18 -4.66
N GLN A 190 17.98 3.10 -5.19
CA GLN A 190 18.40 2.52 -6.47
C GLN A 190 18.20 3.51 -7.63
N ALA A 191 17.08 4.23 -7.66
CA ALA A 191 16.83 5.30 -8.64
C ALA A 191 17.82 6.46 -8.51
N ALA A 192 18.24 6.79 -7.28
CA ALA A 192 19.30 7.75 -7.01
C ALA A 192 20.71 7.21 -7.34
N GLY A 193 20.84 5.97 -7.81
CA GLY A 193 22.11 5.39 -8.27
C GLY A 193 22.92 4.67 -7.18
N PHE A 194 22.27 4.25 -6.09
CA PHE A 194 22.88 3.32 -5.13
C PHE A 194 22.80 1.89 -5.67
N VAL A 195 23.84 1.09 -5.41
CA VAL A 195 24.03 -0.24 -6.00
C VAL A 195 24.12 -1.28 -4.89
N GLU A 196 23.27 -2.30 -4.95
CA GLU A 196 23.30 -3.42 -4.01
C GLU A 196 24.65 -4.13 -4.02
N GLY A 197 25.20 -4.37 -2.83
CA GLY A 197 26.51 -4.98 -2.63
C GLY A 197 27.71 -4.01 -2.78
N GLU A 198 27.45 -2.73 -3.09
CA GLU A 198 28.47 -1.66 -3.10
C GLU A 198 28.19 -0.65 -1.98
N ASN A 199 27.19 0.22 -2.16
CA ASN A 199 26.80 1.26 -1.22
C ASN A 199 25.33 1.15 -0.75
N LEU A 200 24.65 0.05 -1.08
CA LEU A 200 23.32 -0.32 -0.63
C LEU A 200 23.30 -1.76 -0.12
N THR A 201 22.82 -1.95 1.12
CA THR A 201 22.59 -3.28 1.69
C THR A 201 21.09 -3.47 1.92
N LEU A 202 20.52 -4.53 1.34
CA LEU A 202 19.10 -4.87 1.45
C LEU A 202 18.91 -5.99 2.47
N TYR A 203 18.02 -5.75 3.43
CA TYR A 203 17.71 -6.66 4.53
C TYR A 203 16.29 -7.20 4.41
N LYS A 204 16.03 -8.32 5.07
CA LYS A 204 14.69 -8.89 5.11
C LYS A 204 13.77 -8.11 6.06
N THR A 205 14.29 -7.68 7.20
CA THR A 205 13.53 -7.01 8.26
C THR A 205 14.28 -5.79 8.80
N PHE A 206 13.55 -4.81 9.35
CA PHE A 206 14.16 -3.61 9.96
C PHE A 206 15.02 -3.91 11.20
N PRO A 207 14.69 -4.83 12.10
CA PRO A 207 15.57 -5.19 13.21
C PRO A 207 16.97 -5.66 12.78
N GLU A 208 17.11 -6.33 11.62
CA GLU A 208 18.42 -6.71 11.09
C GLU A 208 19.26 -5.49 10.73
N ILE A 209 18.63 -4.44 10.19
CA ILE A 209 19.31 -3.20 9.76
C ILE A 209 19.84 -2.45 10.97
N THR A 210 19.02 -2.31 12.03
CA THR A 210 19.43 -1.61 13.26
C THR A 210 20.61 -2.30 13.94
N VAL A 211 20.65 -3.63 13.94
CA VAL A 211 21.81 -4.40 14.46
C VAL A 211 23.09 -4.10 13.66
N ASP A 212 22.99 -3.99 12.34
CA ASP A 212 24.17 -3.73 11.51
C ASP A 212 24.62 -2.27 11.59
N LEU A 213 23.69 -1.31 11.70
CA LEU A 213 24.00 0.10 11.98
C LEU A 213 24.69 0.24 13.33
N ASP A 214 24.19 -0.41 14.38
CA ASP A 214 24.75 -0.41 15.73
C ASP A 214 26.18 -0.97 15.81
N ASN A 215 26.50 -1.92 14.91
CA ASN A 215 27.82 -2.53 14.84
C ASN A 215 28.74 -1.85 13.82
N GLY A 216 28.32 -0.74 13.19
CA GLY A 216 29.11 -0.02 12.20
C GLY A 216 29.39 -0.80 10.91
N ARG A 217 28.50 -1.75 10.53
CA ARG A 217 28.60 -2.49 9.27
C ARG A 217 27.96 -1.74 8.10
N ILE A 218 27.04 -0.82 8.43
CA ILE A 218 26.46 0.17 7.55
C ILE A 218 26.61 1.56 8.20
N ASP A 219 26.61 2.61 7.40
CA ASP A 219 26.80 3.99 7.86
C ASP A 219 25.46 4.68 8.19
N ALA A 220 24.37 4.28 7.52
CA ALA A 220 23.05 4.86 7.69
C ALA A 220 21.95 3.82 7.46
N LEU A 221 20.76 4.08 8.02
CA LEU A 221 19.51 3.36 7.82
C LEU A 221 18.54 4.25 7.07
N ALA A 222 17.92 3.76 5.99
CA ALA A 222 16.78 4.41 5.36
C ALA A 222 15.47 3.69 5.71
N ILE A 223 14.47 4.45 6.19
CA ILE A 223 13.21 3.95 6.75
C ILE A 223 12.09 4.98 6.62
N ASP A 224 10.84 4.54 6.59
CA ASP A 224 9.68 5.45 6.63
C ASP A 224 9.68 6.29 7.93
N SER A 225 9.17 7.52 7.83
CA SER A 225 9.13 8.47 8.95
C SER A 225 8.42 7.91 10.18
N PHE A 226 7.32 7.18 10.02
CA PHE A 226 6.63 6.55 11.14
C PHE A 226 7.42 5.36 11.73
N GLY A 227 8.09 4.55 10.90
CA GLY A 227 8.96 3.44 11.38
C GLY A 227 10.21 3.93 12.12
N SER A 228 10.58 5.20 11.98
CA SER A 228 11.71 5.81 12.66
C SER A 228 11.43 6.22 14.11
N VAL A 229 10.16 6.29 14.53
CA VAL A 229 9.73 6.93 15.79
C VAL A 229 10.42 6.30 17.01
N GLU A 230 10.30 4.99 17.19
CA GLU A 230 10.92 4.29 18.34
C GLU A 230 12.45 4.44 18.34
N LEU A 231 13.07 4.44 17.14
CA LEU A 231 14.51 4.61 17.00
C LEU A 231 14.94 6.01 17.45
N LEU A 232 14.21 7.05 17.05
CA LEU A 232 14.48 8.44 17.44
C LEU A 232 14.20 8.66 18.94
N GLU A 233 13.12 8.09 19.48
CA GLU A 233 12.78 8.17 20.91
C GLU A 233 13.81 7.45 21.79
N SER A 234 14.50 6.44 21.27
CA SER A 234 15.60 5.78 22.00
C SER A 234 16.74 6.72 22.34
N GLY A 235 16.82 7.87 21.67
CA GLY A 235 17.90 8.87 21.83
C GLY A 235 19.27 8.39 21.32
N LYS A 236 19.32 7.30 20.54
CA LYS A 236 20.56 6.73 19.99
C LYS A 236 20.79 7.16 18.55
N TYR A 237 19.74 7.48 17.82
CA TYR A 237 19.78 7.82 16.41
C TYR A 237 19.33 9.26 16.16
N THR A 238 19.78 9.83 15.06
CA THR A 238 19.38 11.15 14.57
C THR A 238 18.89 11.02 13.13
N HIS A 239 17.76 11.66 12.83
CA HIS A 239 17.31 11.93 11.46
C HIS A 239 18.17 13.06 10.88
N VAL A 240 18.85 12.79 9.79
CA VAL A 240 19.83 13.72 9.19
C VAL A 240 19.45 14.20 7.81
N GLY A 241 18.52 13.54 7.12
CA GLY A 241 18.06 13.91 5.79
C GLY A 241 17.05 12.92 5.27
N ASP A 242 16.51 13.19 4.07
CA ASP A 242 15.49 12.38 3.44
C ASP A 242 16.04 11.67 2.20
N VAL A 243 15.49 10.48 1.90
CA VAL A 243 15.72 9.83 0.62
C VAL A 243 14.86 10.53 -0.44
N PRO A 244 15.44 11.08 -1.52
CA PRO A 244 14.67 11.75 -2.56
C PRO A 244 13.72 10.77 -3.25
N SER A 245 12.44 11.09 -3.31
CA SER A 245 11.46 10.27 -4.01
C SER A 245 11.74 10.20 -5.50
N SER A 246 11.75 9.00 -6.05
CA SER A 246 11.87 8.73 -7.50
C SER A 246 10.54 8.85 -8.24
N GLU A 247 9.44 8.97 -7.53
CA GLU A 247 8.07 9.08 -8.06
C GLU A 247 7.40 10.37 -7.57
N GLY A 248 6.20 10.66 -8.11
CA GLY A 248 5.50 11.91 -7.83
C GLY A 248 4.98 12.05 -6.40
N LYS A 249 4.29 13.15 -6.11
CA LYS A 249 3.79 13.52 -4.77
C LYS A 249 2.90 12.48 -4.06
N GLN A 250 2.33 11.53 -4.81
CA GLN A 250 1.49 10.46 -4.23
C GLN A 250 2.33 9.29 -3.70
N ALA A 251 3.61 9.23 -4.04
CA ALA A 251 4.49 8.15 -3.59
C ALA A 251 4.72 8.11 -2.07
N ASN A 252 4.42 9.20 -1.35
CA ASN A 252 4.46 9.24 0.11
C ASN A 252 3.12 8.86 0.78
N GLN A 253 2.05 8.62 0.02
CA GLN A 253 0.82 8.07 0.59
C GLN A 253 0.99 6.58 0.88
N ILE A 254 0.45 6.16 2.02
CA ILE A 254 0.33 4.74 2.38
C ILE A 254 -1.12 4.30 2.29
N GLY A 255 -1.33 3.07 1.88
CA GLY A 255 -2.68 2.55 1.65
C GLY A 255 -2.85 1.07 1.97
N ILE A 256 -4.09 0.70 2.26
CA ILE A 256 -4.53 -0.69 2.32
C ILE A 256 -4.56 -1.21 0.88
N ALA A 257 -3.81 -2.27 0.60
CA ALA A 257 -3.80 -2.86 -0.74
C ALA A 257 -4.81 -4.02 -0.85
N LEU A 258 -5.48 -4.11 -2.00
CA LEU A 258 -6.47 -5.14 -2.32
C LEU A 258 -6.23 -5.69 -3.73
N SER A 259 -6.80 -6.87 -4.01
CA SER A 259 -6.86 -7.39 -5.38
C SER A 259 -7.60 -6.41 -6.30
N LYS A 260 -7.17 -6.30 -7.55
CA LYS A 260 -7.87 -5.55 -8.60
C LYS A 260 -9.31 -6.04 -8.84
N GLU A 261 -9.59 -7.28 -8.44
CA GLU A 261 -10.88 -7.93 -8.63
C GLU A 261 -11.84 -7.72 -7.45
N ASP A 262 -11.36 -7.19 -6.31
CA ASP A 262 -12.13 -7.02 -5.06
C ASP A 262 -12.65 -5.57 -4.89
N GLY A 263 -13.37 -5.06 -5.90
CA GLY A 263 -13.84 -3.68 -5.94
C GLY A 263 -14.93 -3.34 -4.92
N ASP A 264 -15.88 -4.25 -4.67
CA ASP A 264 -16.92 -4.04 -3.67
C ASP A 264 -16.33 -3.97 -2.26
N LEU A 265 -15.34 -4.82 -1.97
CA LEU A 265 -14.61 -4.79 -0.70
C LEU A 265 -13.78 -3.49 -0.57
N GLN A 266 -13.10 -3.08 -1.65
CA GLN A 266 -12.36 -1.82 -1.67
C GLN A 266 -13.25 -0.62 -1.33
N LEU A 267 -14.43 -0.49 -1.97
CA LEU A 267 -15.34 0.60 -1.72
C LEU A 267 -15.89 0.62 -0.29
N ALA A 268 -16.18 -0.56 0.27
CA ALA A 268 -16.63 -0.68 1.65
C ALA A 268 -15.53 -0.28 2.64
N ILE A 269 -14.28 -0.71 2.42
CA ILE A 269 -13.13 -0.31 3.24
C ILE A 269 -12.86 1.19 3.08
N GLN A 270 -12.90 1.74 1.83
CA GLN A 270 -12.72 3.17 1.60
C GLN A 270 -13.74 4.01 2.38
N LYS A 271 -15.01 3.62 2.36
CA LYS A 271 -16.05 4.31 3.13
C LYS A 271 -15.77 4.26 4.63
N ALA A 272 -15.38 3.10 5.15
CA ALA A 272 -15.05 2.95 6.57
C ALA A 272 -13.84 3.82 6.97
N VAL A 273 -12.78 3.82 6.16
CA VAL A 273 -11.59 4.68 6.39
C VAL A 273 -11.96 6.15 6.34
N ASP A 274 -12.76 6.59 5.36
CA ASP A 274 -13.19 7.98 5.24
C ASP A 274 -14.02 8.42 6.45
N GLU A 275 -14.92 7.57 6.95
CA GLU A 275 -15.68 7.85 8.18
C GLU A 275 -14.74 7.99 9.40
N LEU A 276 -13.75 7.10 9.54
CA LEU A 276 -12.77 7.13 10.65
C LEU A 276 -11.81 8.34 10.56
N LEU A 277 -11.47 8.79 9.35
CA LEU A 277 -10.70 10.02 9.12
C LEU A 277 -11.50 11.25 9.59
N VAL A 278 -12.77 11.34 9.19
CA VAL A 278 -13.62 12.50 9.46
C VAL A 278 -14.09 12.56 10.92
N ASP A 279 -14.36 11.43 11.55
CA ASP A 279 -14.77 11.40 12.97
C ASP A 279 -13.58 11.55 13.95
N GLY A 280 -12.34 11.52 13.44
CA GLY A 280 -11.11 11.73 14.22
C GLY A 280 -10.52 10.46 14.83
N THR A 281 -11.14 9.30 14.66
CA THR A 281 -10.61 8.01 15.16
C THR A 281 -9.22 7.71 14.62
N MET A 282 -8.99 7.95 13.30
CA MET A 282 -7.68 7.75 12.67
C MET A 282 -6.60 8.63 13.30
N LYS A 283 -6.92 9.88 13.60
CA LYS A 283 -6.01 10.79 14.32
C LYS A 283 -5.68 10.26 15.72
N GLU A 284 -6.67 9.78 16.48
CA GLU A 284 -6.42 9.22 17.82
C GLU A 284 -5.49 8.00 17.77
N ILE A 285 -5.70 7.10 16.80
CA ILE A 285 -4.83 5.93 16.55
C ILE A 285 -3.42 6.40 16.18
N SER A 286 -3.31 7.38 15.28
CA SER A 286 -2.02 7.95 14.85
C SER A 286 -1.25 8.56 16.02
N MET A 287 -1.91 9.36 16.84
CA MET A 287 -1.29 9.94 18.03
C MET A 287 -0.90 8.91 19.08
N LYS A 288 -1.65 7.81 19.21
CA LYS A 288 -1.34 6.71 20.14
C LYS A 288 -0.04 5.99 19.78
N TRP A 289 0.14 5.66 18.50
CA TRP A 289 1.21 4.78 18.06
C TRP A 289 2.44 5.52 17.52
N ILE A 290 2.22 6.67 16.87
CA ILE A 290 3.26 7.41 16.12
C ILE A 290 3.62 8.72 16.84
N GLY A 291 2.72 9.24 17.70
CA GLY A 291 2.93 10.53 18.37
C GLY A 291 2.70 11.75 17.47
N MET A 292 2.40 11.55 16.18
CA MET A 292 2.05 12.58 15.21
C MET A 292 0.84 12.14 14.37
N ASP A 293 0.13 13.10 13.76
CA ASP A 293 -1.01 12.82 12.89
C ASP A 293 -0.55 12.66 11.44
N ILE A 294 -0.38 11.39 10.99
CA ILE A 294 -0.04 11.08 9.59
C ILE A 294 -1.26 11.06 8.67
N THR A 295 -2.46 11.36 9.18
CA THR A 295 -3.74 11.18 8.48
C THR A 295 -4.40 12.50 8.08
N GLU A 296 -3.98 13.63 8.68
CA GLU A 296 -4.63 14.94 8.58
C GLU A 296 -4.82 15.40 7.12
N SER A 297 -3.84 15.17 6.26
CA SER A 297 -3.89 15.61 4.87
C SER A 297 -4.97 14.90 4.03
N LEU A 298 -5.47 13.75 4.49
CA LEU A 298 -6.49 12.95 3.78
C LEU A 298 -7.93 13.34 4.17
N VAL A 299 -8.12 14.03 5.29
CA VAL A 299 -9.46 14.39 5.83
C VAL A 299 -10.31 15.20 4.84
N PRO A 300 -9.78 16.21 4.11
CA PRO A 300 -10.58 16.98 3.16
C PRO A 300 -11.16 16.12 2.02
N ASP A 301 -10.35 15.21 1.48
CA ASP A 301 -10.76 14.32 0.39
C ASP A 301 -11.77 13.27 0.89
N ALA A 302 -11.55 12.72 2.10
CA ALA A 302 -12.49 11.82 2.76
C ALA A 302 -13.86 12.47 2.96
N GLN A 303 -13.89 13.71 3.48
CA GLN A 303 -15.14 14.47 3.64
C GLN A 303 -15.84 14.70 2.30
N ALA A 304 -15.10 15.06 1.26
CA ALA A 304 -15.66 15.26 -0.08
C ALA A 304 -16.29 13.97 -0.66
N ARG A 305 -15.65 12.80 -0.46
CA ARG A 305 -16.19 11.50 -0.89
C ARG A 305 -17.46 11.13 -0.12
N LEU A 306 -17.50 11.37 1.20
CA LEU A 306 -18.69 11.14 2.03
C LEU A 306 -19.86 12.04 1.60
N ASP A 307 -19.60 13.34 1.39
CA ASP A 307 -20.62 14.31 0.95
C ASP A 307 -21.18 13.97 -0.44
N ALA A 308 -20.35 13.41 -1.33
CA ALA A 308 -20.75 12.99 -2.67
C ALA A 308 -21.39 11.59 -2.70
N ASN A 309 -21.40 10.83 -1.60
CA ASN A 309 -21.78 9.40 -1.55
C ASN A 309 -21.08 8.57 -2.64
N ALA A 310 -19.73 8.70 -2.72
CA ALA A 310 -18.93 8.19 -3.82
C ALA A 310 -18.72 6.66 -3.81
N TYR A 311 -19.37 5.91 -2.91
CA TYR A 311 -19.14 4.49 -2.68
C TYR A 311 -20.10 3.56 -3.44
N GLY A 312 -20.99 4.16 -4.25
CA GLY A 312 -21.84 3.41 -5.17
C GLY A 312 -23.04 2.71 -4.54
N GLU A 313 -23.54 3.24 -3.45
CA GLU A 313 -24.86 2.86 -2.89
C GLU A 313 -26.04 3.43 -3.67
#